data_b6e83a38ad7284221ebad948a341ea7f
#
_entry.id   b6e83a38ad7284221ebad948a341ea7f
#
_cell.length_a   1.000
_cell.length_b   1.000
_cell.length_c   1.000
_cell.angle_alpha   90.00
_cell.angle_beta   90.00
_cell.angle_gamma   90.00
#
_symmetry.space_group_name_H-M   'P 1'
#
loop_
_entity.id
_entity.type
_entity.pdbx_description
1 polymer ?
#
loop_
_entity_poly.entity_id
_entity_poly.type
_entity_poly.pdbx_seq_one_letter_code
_entity_poly.pdbx_strand_id
1 'polypeptide(L)'
;MSPASASLRGIRVDFSGTRAVDDVDLDIAPGVLTVIVGPNGAGKSTLLEVLAGARRPTAGHVDVHGRTRAFVPQRAAVSDRLPLTVREMVAVGTWGRRDPLHRTSPALRASIDDAMARLDIASLARHPFASLSGGQRQRALLAQGLARGADLLLLDEPTTGLDAHSGALIRAAIADETRRGTSVVCVSHDDALIACASHLVHLEGGRVRSSRAPAR
;
A
#
# COMPACT_ATOMS: atom_id res chain seq x y z
N MET A 1 -4.27 23.55 10.75
CA MET A 1 -3.66 22.50 9.88
C MET A 1 -3.92 21.15 10.55
N SER A 2 -4.55 20.21 9.84
CA SER A 2 -4.71 18.85 10.38
C SER A 2 -3.33 18.22 10.59
N PRO A 3 -3.11 17.48 11.69
CA PRO A 3 -1.83 16.80 11.92
C PRO A 3 -1.54 15.82 10.78
N ALA A 4 -0.27 15.59 10.46
CA ALA A 4 0.14 14.60 9.47
C ALA A 4 -0.42 13.22 9.80
N SER A 5 -0.65 12.36 8.78
CA SER A 5 -1.06 10.98 8.99
C SER A 5 0.10 10.12 9.49
N ALA A 6 1.31 10.48 9.08
CA ALA A 6 2.54 9.89 9.56
C ALA A 6 3.69 10.87 9.39
N SER A 7 4.72 10.75 10.21
CA SER A 7 5.95 11.54 10.17
C SER A 7 7.15 10.63 10.24
N LEU A 8 8.10 10.84 9.36
CA LEU A 8 9.42 10.20 9.36
C LEU A 8 10.46 11.26 9.69
N ARG A 9 11.41 10.96 10.59
CA ARG A 9 12.46 11.90 11.01
C ARG A 9 13.81 11.20 11.09
N GLY A 10 14.78 11.71 10.32
CA GLY A 10 16.15 11.24 10.28
C GLY A 10 16.27 9.77 9.88
N ILE A 11 15.39 9.27 9.03
CA ILE A 11 15.34 7.84 8.69
C ILE A 11 16.59 7.42 7.94
N ARG A 12 17.26 6.39 8.46
CA ARG A 12 18.39 5.70 7.82
C ARG A 12 18.14 4.22 7.78
N VAL A 13 18.51 3.60 6.66
CA VAL A 13 18.47 2.13 6.49
C VAL A 13 19.73 1.68 5.78
N ASP A 14 20.49 0.81 6.45
CA ASP A 14 21.71 0.21 5.91
C ASP A 14 21.49 -1.29 5.66
N PHE A 15 21.99 -1.81 4.53
CA PHE A 15 22.01 -3.22 4.17
C PHE A 15 23.44 -3.65 3.90
N SER A 16 24.00 -4.51 4.73
CA SER A 16 25.33 -5.10 4.50
C SER A 16 26.38 -4.08 4.04
N GLY A 17 26.39 -2.89 4.65
CA GLY A 17 27.35 -1.83 4.33
C GLY A 17 26.90 -0.86 3.20
N THR A 18 25.74 -1.10 2.57
CA THR A 18 25.18 -0.18 1.57
C THR A 18 24.02 0.59 2.19
N ARG A 19 24.06 1.92 2.08
CA ARG A 19 22.99 2.78 2.57
C ARG A 19 21.86 2.88 1.53
N ALA A 20 20.69 2.35 1.89
CA ALA A 20 19.52 2.36 1.02
C ALA A 20 18.62 3.58 1.25
N VAL A 21 18.56 4.09 2.50
CA VAL A 21 17.86 5.32 2.87
C VAL A 21 18.80 6.13 3.77
N ASP A 22 18.92 7.41 3.49
CA ASP A 22 19.90 8.27 4.15
C ASP A 22 19.28 9.61 4.56
N ASP A 23 19.03 9.76 5.86
CA ASP A 23 18.61 10.99 6.50
C ASP A 23 17.32 11.59 5.91
N VAL A 24 16.28 10.75 5.85
CA VAL A 24 14.99 11.15 5.25
C VAL A 24 14.06 11.69 6.31
N ASP A 25 13.61 12.94 6.09
CA ASP A 25 12.48 13.58 6.74
C ASP A 25 11.32 13.67 5.76
N LEU A 26 10.12 13.22 6.16
CA LEU A 26 8.93 13.24 5.34
C LEU A 26 7.67 13.26 6.20
N ASP A 27 6.73 14.14 5.84
CA ASP A 27 5.38 14.17 6.40
C ASP A 27 4.37 13.67 5.37
N ILE A 28 3.51 12.76 5.79
CA ILE A 28 2.41 12.23 4.98
C ILE A 28 1.14 12.99 5.32
N ALA A 29 0.62 13.72 4.36
CA ALA A 29 -0.61 14.48 4.53
C ALA A 29 -1.83 13.56 4.69
N PRO A 30 -2.83 13.94 5.52
CA PRO A 30 -4.02 13.13 5.76
C PRO A 30 -4.97 13.14 4.56
N GLY A 31 -5.57 11.96 4.27
CA GLY A 31 -6.67 11.83 3.32
C GLY A 31 -6.33 12.13 1.86
N VAL A 32 -5.05 12.04 1.47
CA VAL A 32 -4.61 12.32 0.10
C VAL A 32 -3.71 11.24 -0.46
N LEU A 33 -3.53 11.23 -1.78
CA LEU A 33 -2.58 10.38 -2.47
C LEU A 33 -1.20 11.06 -2.51
N THR A 34 -0.21 10.43 -1.87
CA THR A 34 1.22 10.74 -2.00
C THR A 34 1.87 9.70 -2.90
N VAL A 35 2.54 10.13 -3.98
CA VAL A 35 3.29 9.22 -4.84
C VAL A 35 4.79 9.45 -4.64
N ILE A 36 5.52 8.35 -4.43
CA ILE A 36 6.98 8.35 -4.33
C ILE A 36 7.55 7.85 -5.65
N VAL A 37 8.36 8.69 -6.29
CA VAL A 37 9.03 8.40 -7.56
C VAL A 37 10.55 8.47 -7.42
N GLY A 38 11.27 7.91 -8.38
CA GLY A 38 12.74 7.93 -8.43
C GLY A 38 13.30 6.70 -9.14
N PRO A 39 14.58 6.66 -9.45
CA PRO A 39 15.21 5.55 -10.16
C PRO A 39 15.13 4.24 -9.36
N ASN A 40 15.37 3.11 -10.06
CA ASN A 40 15.51 1.83 -9.42
C ASN A 40 16.71 1.84 -8.46
N GLY A 41 16.53 1.22 -7.29
CA GLY A 41 17.56 1.26 -6.23
C GLY A 41 17.62 2.55 -5.41
N ALA A 42 16.75 3.55 -5.67
CA ALA A 42 16.73 4.80 -4.91
C ALA A 42 16.27 4.66 -3.44
N GLY A 43 15.82 3.48 -3.01
CA GLY A 43 15.35 3.24 -1.64
C GLY A 43 13.84 3.37 -1.44
N LYS A 44 13.04 3.52 -2.51
CA LYS A 44 11.57 3.76 -2.45
C LYS A 44 10.83 2.68 -1.67
N SER A 45 10.98 1.41 -2.06
CA SER A 45 10.35 0.26 -1.38
C SER A 45 10.83 0.14 0.07
N THR A 46 12.13 0.38 0.31
CA THR A 46 12.70 0.38 1.66
C THR A 46 12.07 1.45 2.55
N LEU A 47 11.90 2.68 2.03
CA LEU A 47 11.24 3.76 2.76
C LEU A 47 9.76 3.41 3.05
N LEU A 48 9.07 2.80 2.08
CA LEU A 48 7.69 2.35 2.24
C LEU A 48 7.57 1.22 3.28
N GLU A 49 8.50 0.24 3.27
CA GLU A 49 8.57 -0.82 4.30
C GLU A 49 8.79 -0.26 5.71
N VAL A 50 9.63 0.77 5.85
CA VAL A 50 9.85 1.46 7.13
C VAL A 50 8.55 2.13 7.58
N LEU A 51 7.87 2.85 6.70
CA LEU A 51 6.58 3.49 7.00
C LEU A 51 5.52 2.46 7.36
N ALA A 52 5.51 1.29 6.70
CA ALA A 52 4.63 0.17 7.01
C ALA A 52 4.91 -0.48 8.38
N GLY A 53 6.10 -0.27 8.94
CA GLY A 53 6.59 -1.00 10.11
C GLY A 53 7.02 -2.43 9.81
N ALA A 54 7.13 -2.78 8.53
CA ALA A 54 7.67 -4.07 8.08
C ALA A 54 9.19 -4.14 8.19
N ARG A 55 9.84 -2.97 8.28
CA ARG A 55 11.29 -2.82 8.46
C ARG A 55 11.59 -1.82 9.57
N ARG A 56 12.53 -2.16 10.43
CA ARG A 56 13.07 -1.21 11.40
C ARG A 56 14.16 -0.36 10.74
N PRO A 57 14.15 0.97 10.88
CA PRO A 57 15.25 1.80 10.42
C PRO A 57 16.50 1.56 11.28
N THR A 58 17.70 1.79 10.71
CA THR A 58 18.97 1.76 11.43
C THR A 58 19.11 2.98 12.35
N ALA A 59 18.54 4.12 11.95
CA ALA A 59 18.42 5.35 12.75
C ALA A 59 17.17 6.12 12.37
N GLY A 60 16.77 7.07 13.23
CA GLY A 60 15.56 7.85 13.06
C GLY A 60 14.32 7.16 13.64
N HIS A 61 13.17 7.78 13.48
CA HIS A 61 11.90 7.23 13.98
C HIS A 61 10.73 7.55 13.04
N VAL A 62 9.70 6.70 13.11
CA VAL A 62 8.43 6.88 12.41
C VAL A 62 7.34 7.00 13.45
N ASP A 63 6.53 8.06 13.34
CA ASP A 63 5.30 8.21 14.08
C ASP A 63 4.11 8.16 13.11
N VAL A 64 3.15 7.29 13.38
CA VAL A 64 1.90 7.17 12.61
C VAL A 64 0.70 7.78 13.34
N HIS A 65 0.95 8.51 14.41
CA HIS A 65 -0.05 9.24 15.20
C HIS A 65 -1.29 8.39 15.57
N GLY A 66 -1.04 7.13 15.98
CA GLY A 66 -2.08 6.17 16.37
C GLY A 66 -2.91 5.57 15.23
N ARG A 67 -2.56 5.84 13.98
CA ARG A 67 -3.28 5.35 12.79
C ARG A 67 -2.95 3.89 12.48
N THR A 68 -3.95 3.18 11.97
CA THR A 68 -3.78 1.82 11.46
C THR A 68 -3.17 1.84 10.06
N ARG A 69 -2.36 0.81 9.74
CA ARG A 69 -1.65 0.69 8.45
C ARG A 69 -2.04 -0.58 7.72
N ALA A 70 -2.20 -0.47 6.39
CA ALA A 70 -2.24 -1.60 5.47
C ALA A 70 -1.08 -1.48 4.49
N PHE A 71 -0.36 -2.56 4.25
CA PHE A 71 0.77 -2.60 3.32
C PHE A 71 0.56 -3.68 2.26
N VAL A 72 0.64 -3.28 1.00
CA VAL A 72 0.59 -4.16 -0.17
C VAL A 72 1.96 -4.07 -0.86
N PRO A 73 2.85 -5.06 -0.68
CA PRO A 73 4.16 -5.07 -1.31
C PRO A 73 4.06 -5.39 -2.81
N GLN A 74 5.04 -4.99 -3.58
CA GLN A 74 5.15 -5.29 -5.02
C GLN A 74 5.08 -6.80 -5.31
N ARG A 75 5.73 -7.60 -4.47
CA ARG A 75 5.70 -9.06 -4.55
C ARG A 75 5.32 -9.61 -3.18
N ALA A 76 4.08 -10.02 -3.04
CA ALA A 76 3.72 -10.83 -1.89
C ALA A 76 4.26 -12.25 -2.11
N ALA A 77 5.15 -12.69 -1.24
CA ALA A 77 5.63 -14.08 -1.22
C ALA A 77 4.53 -15.00 -0.67
N VAL A 78 3.41 -15.08 -1.40
CA VAL A 78 2.35 -16.04 -1.08
C VAL A 78 2.73 -17.35 -1.75
N SER A 79 2.97 -18.39 -0.95
CA SER A 79 3.26 -19.72 -1.47
C SER A 79 2.07 -20.26 -2.24
N ASP A 80 2.29 -20.66 -3.49
CA ASP A 80 1.26 -21.33 -4.33
C ASP A 80 0.81 -22.67 -3.74
N ARG A 81 1.53 -23.20 -2.74
CA ARG A 81 1.17 -24.42 -2.01
C ARG A 81 0.12 -24.20 -0.92
N LEU A 82 -0.20 -22.95 -0.59
CA LEU A 82 -1.25 -22.67 0.38
C LEU A 82 -2.62 -22.88 -0.28
N PRO A 83 -3.46 -23.79 0.24
CA PRO A 83 -4.77 -24.10 -0.34
C PRO A 83 -5.79 -23.02 0.07
N LEU A 84 -5.52 -21.76 -0.30
CA LEU A 84 -6.40 -20.63 0.02
C LEU A 84 -7.25 -20.28 -1.19
N THR A 85 -8.51 -20.03 -0.96
CA THR A 85 -9.38 -19.36 -1.91
C THR A 85 -9.08 -17.87 -1.98
N VAL A 86 -9.50 -17.20 -3.06
CA VAL A 86 -9.37 -15.74 -3.20
C VAL A 86 -10.03 -15.01 -2.02
N ARG A 87 -11.22 -15.46 -1.60
CA ARG A 87 -11.92 -14.86 -0.45
C ARG A 87 -11.13 -15.00 0.85
N GLU A 88 -10.54 -16.15 1.09
CA GLU A 88 -9.71 -16.37 2.29
C GLU A 88 -8.46 -15.51 2.24
N MET A 89 -7.83 -15.37 1.08
CA MET A 89 -6.70 -14.47 0.89
C MET A 89 -7.06 -13.02 1.22
N VAL A 90 -8.18 -12.52 0.71
CA VAL A 90 -8.67 -11.17 1.04
C VAL A 90 -9.00 -11.05 2.54
N ALA A 91 -9.58 -12.08 3.14
CA ALA A 91 -9.92 -12.11 4.57
C ALA A 91 -8.70 -12.01 5.49
N VAL A 92 -7.50 -12.43 5.05
CA VAL A 92 -6.24 -12.25 5.81
C VAL A 92 -6.03 -10.77 6.18
N GLY A 93 -6.41 -9.83 5.31
CA GLY A 93 -6.32 -8.40 5.56
C GLY A 93 -7.08 -7.95 6.82
N THR A 94 -8.11 -8.68 7.21
CA THR A 94 -8.92 -8.36 8.39
C THR A 94 -8.37 -8.94 9.70
N TRP A 95 -7.26 -9.72 9.65
CA TRP A 95 -6.62 -10.25 10.84
C TRP A 95 -6.09 -9.10 11.72
N GLY A 96 -6.25 -9.23 13.03
CA GLY A 96 -5.96 -8.14 13.99
C GLY A 96 -7.13 -7.20 14.27
N ARG A 97 -8.19 -7.21 13.42
CA ARG A 97 -9.49 -6.58 13.72
C ARG A 97 -10.50 -7.59 14.35
N ARG A 98 -10.09 -8.84 14.43
CA ARG A 98 -10.94 -9.92 14.99
C ARG A 98 -10.98 -9.80 16.50
N ASP A 99 -12.17 -9.84 17.05
CA ASP A 99 -12.36 -10.22 18.43
C ASP A 99 -11.86 -11.66 18.60
N PRO A 100 -10.93 -11.96 19.54
CA PRO A 100 -10.39 -13.30 19.73
C PRO A 100 -11.46 -14.39 19.96
N LEU A 101 -12.65 -14.00 20.36
CA LEU A 101 -13.76 -14.89 20.74
C LEU A 101 -14.81 -15.05 19.63
N HIS A 102 -14.73 -14.34 18.50
CA HIS A 102 -15.84 -14.32 17.54
C HIS A 102 -15.44 -14.62 16.10
N ARG A 103 -16.28 -15.45 15.47
CA ARG A 103 -16.41 -15.65 14.02
C ARG A 103 -16.44 -14.30 13.30
N THR A 104 -15.99 -14.28 12.05
CA THR A 104 -16.01 -13.09 11.16
C THR A 104 -17.33 -12.33 11.31
N SER A 105 -17.29 -11.14 11.88
CA SER A 105 -18.50 -10.32 12.09
C SER A 105 -19.17 -9.97 10.75
N PRO A 106 -20.47 -9.65 10.72
CA PRO A 106 -21.13 -9.17 9.50
C PRO A 106 -20.41 -7.97 8.87
N ALA A 107 -19.89 -7.06 9.68
CA ALA A 107 -19.12 -5.91 9.21
C ALA A 107 -17.82 -6.30 8.51
N LEU A 108 -17.08 -7.29 9.03
CA LEU A 108 -15.87 -7.80 8.37
C LEU A 108 -16.19 -8.52 7.06
N ARG A 109 -17.30 -9.26 7.00
CA ARG A 109 -17.75 -9.88 5.74
C ARG A 109 -18.10 -8.84 4.70
N ALA A 110 -18.84 -7.80 5.07
CA ALA A 110 -19.17 -6.69 4.19
C ALA A 110 -17.91 -5.96 3.68
N SER A 111 -16.91 -5.75 4.52
CA SER A 111 -15.62 -5.15 4.13
C SER A 111 -14.87 -6.01 3.09
N ILE A 112 -14.87 -7.34 3.25
CA ILE A 112 -14.28 -8.28 2.29
C ILE A 112 -15.06 -8.23 0.97
N ASP A 113 -16.40 -8.26 1.01
CA ASP A 113 -17.25 -8.25 -0.17
C ASP A 113 -17.11 -6.93 -0.95
N ASP A 114 -17.09 -5.78 -0.25
CA ASP A 114 -16.85 -4.45 -0.86
C ASP A 114 -15.49 -4.40 -1.55
N ALA A 115 -14.42 -4.83 -0.86
CA ALA A 115 -13.08 -4.84 -1.43
C ALA A 115 -12.98 -5.72 -2.69
N MET A 116 -13.62 -6.90 -2.67
CA MET A 116 -13.63 -7.81 -3.82
C MET A 116 -14.46 -7.25 -5.00
N ALA A 117 -15.58 -6.61 -4.72
CA ALA A 117 -16.43 -6.00 -5.74
C ALA A 117 -15.73 -4.82 -6.43
N ARG A 118 -15.09 -3.94 -5.68
CA ARG A 118 -14.35 -2.78 -6.20
C ARG A 118 -13.19 -3.16 -7.12
N LEU A 119 -12.63 -4.34 -6.94
CA LEU A 119 -11.52 -4.84 -7.75
C LEU A 119 -11.94 -5.92 -8.76
N ASP A 120 -13.25 -6.07 -8.98
CA ASP A 120 -13.83 -7.00 -9.96
C ASP A 120 -13.28 -8.44 -9.83
N ILE A 121 -13.25 -8.94 -8.59
CA ILE A 121 -12.84 -10.32 -8.28
C ILE A 121 -13.88 -11.09 -7.46
N ALA A 122 -15.09 -10.55 -7.31
CA ALA A 122 -16.16 -11.19 -6.53
C ALA A 122 -16.55 -12.57 -7.12
N SER A 123 -16.58 -12.69 -8.45
CA SER A 123 -16.84 -13.95 -9.15
C SER A 123 -15.77 -15.03 -8.90
N LEU A 124 -14.57 -14.61 -8.53
CA LEU A 124 -13.42 -15.50 -8.26
C LEU A 124 -13.33 -15.93 -6.79
N ALA A 125 -14.27 -15.53 -5.94
CA ALA A 125 -14.21 -15.70 -4.48
C ALA A 125 -13.85 -17.13 -4.04
N ARG A 126 -14.36 -18.14 -4.73
CA ARG A 126 -14.17 -19.57 -4.41
C ARG A 126 -13.03 -20.22 -5.18
N HIS A 127 -12.40 -19.52 -6.13
CA HIS A 127 -11.28 -20.05 -6.89
C HIS A 127 -10.03 -20.15 -6.01
N PRO A 128 -9.15 -21.14 -6.24
CA PRO A 128 -7.84 -21.18 -5.60
C PRO A 128 -7.04 -19.92 -5.96
N PHE A 129 -6.44 -19.24 -4.96
CA PHE A 129 -5.61 -18.07 -5.20
C PHE A 129 -4.43 -18.36 -6.15
N ALA A 130 -3.87 -19.57 -6.05
CA ALA A 130 -2.78 -20.03 -6.90
C ALA A 130 -3.14 -20.11 -8.40
N SER A 131 -4.44 -20.25 -8.76
CA SER A 131 -4.90 -20.34 -10.15
C SER A 131 -5.12 -18.99 -10.83
N LEU A 132 -4.95 -17.88 -10.11
CA LEU A 132 -5.18 -16.53 -10.63
C LEU A 132 -4.09 -16.11 -11.61
N SER A 133 -4.49 -15.35 -12.66
CA SER A 133 -3.55 -14.61 -13.49
C SER A 133 -2.80 -13.54 -12.67
N GLY A 134 -1.70 -13.01 -13.19
CA GLY A 134 -0.92 -11.97 -12.51
C GLY A 134 -1.77 -10.75 -12.14
N GLY A 135 -2.59 -10.25 -13.05
CA GLY A 135 -3.47 -9.11 -12.80
C GLY A 135 -4.57 -9.42 -11.77
N GLN A 136 -5.18 -10.61 -11.84
CA GLN A 136 -6.16 -11.06 -10.84
C GLN A 136 -5.52 -11.20 -9.46
N ARG A 137 -4.30 -11.76 -9.39
CA ARG A 137 -3.55 -11.90 -8.15
C ARG A 137 -3.22 -10.54 -7.53
N GLN A 138 -2.78 -9.58 -8.33
CA GLN A 138 -2.48 -8.23 -7.85
C GLN A 138 -3.75 -7.53 -7.33
N ARG A 139 -4.88 -7.66 -8.03
CA ARG A 139 -6.19 -7.14 -7.58
C ARG A 139 -6.63 -7.80 -6.26
N ALA A 140 -6.40 -9.10 -6.08
CA ALA A 140 -6.72 -9.79 -4.84
C ALA A 140 -5.83 -9.34 -3.67
N LEU A 141 -4.55 -9.07 -3.90
CA LEU A 141 -3.64 -8.52 -2.87
C LEU A 141 -4.03 -7.09 -2.49
N LEU A 142 -4.43 -6.27 -3.46
CA LEU A 142 -4.95 -4.94 -3.13
C LEU A 142 -6.28 -5.05 -2.35
N ALA A 143 -7.20 -5.95 -2.75
CA ALA A 143 -8.43 -6.20 -2.01
C ALA A 143 -8.17 -6.60 -0.55
N GLN A 144 -7.14 -7.40 -0.30
CA GLN A 144 -6.68 -7.73 1.05
C GLN A 144 -6.29 -6.46 1.84
N GLY A 145 -5.54 -5.55 1.22
CA GLY A 145 -5.17 -4.26 1.82
C GLY A 145 -6.39 -3.40 2.12
N LEU A 146 -7.35 -3.30 1.17
CA LEU A 146 -8.59 -2.53 1.33
C LEU A 146 -9.51 -3.11 2.42
N ALA A 147 -9.65 -4.43 2.48
CA ALA A 147 -10.48 -5.11 3.48
C ALA A 147 -10.04 -4.83 4.93
N ARG A 148 -8.76 -4.44 5.11
CA ARG A 148 -8.25 -3.99 6.40
C ARG A 148 -8.94 -2.71 6.90
N GLY A 149 -9.37 -1.81 5.99
CA GLY A 149 -9.97 -0.52 6.34
C GLY A 149 -9.01 0.32 7.20
N ALA A 150 -7.77 0.41 6.80
CA ALA A 150 -6.74 1.14 7.52
C ALA A 150 -6.80 2.65 7.22
N ASP A 151 -6.31 3.47 8.15
CA ASP A 151 -6.23 4.93 7.97
C ASP A 151 -5.12 5.33 6.99
N LEU A 152 -4.11 4.47 6.84
CA LEU A 152 -2.96 4.65 5.97
C LEU A 152 -2.74 3.40 5.12
N LEU A 153 -2.92 3.53 3.81
CA LEU A 153 -2.72 2.49 2.80
C LEU A 153 -1.39 2.71 2.08
N LEU A 154 -0.54 1.71 2.11
CA LEU A 154 0.82 1.74 1.58
C LEU A 154 0.92 0.74 0.44
N LEU A 155 1.28 1.21 -0.78
CA LEU A 155 1.27 0.43 -2.00
C LEU A 155 2.64 0.50 -2.68
N ASP A 156 3.24 -0.66 -2.92
CA ASP A 156 4.51 -0.73 -3.64
C ASP A 156 4.29 -1.26 -5.06
N GLU A 157 4.42 -0.37 -6.06
CA GLU A 157 4.28 -0.63 -7.49
C GLU A 157 2.98 -1.40 -7.86
N PRO A 158 1.80 -0.94 -7.44
CA PRO A 158 0.55 -1.71 -7.53
C PRO A 158 0.07 -1.97 -8.95
N THR A 159 0.52 -1.19 -9.94
CA THR A 159 0.08 -1.29 -11.36
C THR A 159 1.14 -1.86 -12.29
N THR A 160 2.34 -2.16 -11.79
CA THR A 160 3.47 -2.59 -12.62
C THR A 160 3.22 -3.96 -13.27
N GLY A 161 3.41 -4.02 -14.59
CA GLY A 161 3.28 -5.26 -15.38
C GLY A 161 1.84 -5.73 -15.59
N LEU A 162 0.85 -4.89 -15.33
CA LEU A 162 -0.55 -5.22 -15.51
C LEU A 162 -1.08 -4.77 -16.88
N ASP A 163 -2.16 -5.45 -17.30
CA ASP A 163 -2.97 -5.01 -18.44
C ASP A 163 -3.74 -3.70 -18.10
N ALA A 164 -4.21 -3.02 -19.15
CA ALA A 164 -4.89 -1.73 -19.01
C ALA A 164 -6.14 -1.79 -18.12
N HIS A 165 -6.90 -2.90 -18.19
CA HIS A 165 -8.12 -3.10 -17.41
C HIS A 165 -7.79 -3.23 -15.91
N SER A 166 -6.87 -4.14 -15.56
CA SER A 166 -6.44 -4.33 -14.17
C SER A 166 -5.83 -3.04 -13.58
N GLY A 167 -5.01 -2.33 -14.38
CA GLY A 167 -4.44 -1.04 -13.97
C GLY A 167 -5.52 0.02 -13.69
N ALA A 168 -6.56 0.10 -14.55
CA ALA A 168 -7.66 1.04 -14.37
C ALA A 168 -8.46 0.76 -13.08
N LEU A 169 -8.76 -0.51 -12.79
CA LEU A 169 -9.46 -0.90 -11.56
C LEU A 169 -8.66 -0.54 -10.30
N ILE A 170 -7.35 -0.77 -10.32
CA ILE A 170 -6.47 -0.43 -9.20
C ILE A 170 -6.43 1.09 -8.98
N ARG A 171 -6.27 1.89 -10.05
CA ARG A 171 -6.29 3.36 -9.95
C ARG A 171 -7.63 3.87 -9.41
N ALA A 172 -8.75 3.32 -9.89
CA ALA A 172 -10.08 3.67 -9.39
C ALA A 172 -10.22 3.35 -7.89
N ALA A 173 -9.75 2.19 -7.45
CA ALA A 173 -9.80 1.79 -6.04
C ALA A 173 -8.93 2.73 -5.15
N ILE A 174 -7.75 3.15 -5.62
CA ILE A 174 -6.89 4.12 -4.92
C ILE A 174 -7.59 5.48 -4.80
N ALA A 175 -8.19 5.98 -5.89
CA ALA A 175 -8.93 7.23 -5.88
C ALA A 175 -10.15 7.17 -4.93
N ASP A 176 -10.83 6.03 -4.86
CA ASP A 176 -11.93 5.80 -3.92
C ASP A 176 -11.46 5.86 -2.46
N GLU A 177 -10.32 5.25 -2.14
CA GLU A 177 -9.77 5.30 -0.78
C GLU A 177 -9.47 6.73 -0.36
N THR A 178 -8.84 7.53 -1.21
CA THR A 178 -8.57 8.94 -0.89
C THR A 178 -9.87 9.74 -0.70
N ARG A 179 -10.91 9.48 -1.51
CA ARG A 179 -12.23 10.12 -1.34
C ARG A 179 -12.93 9.71 -0.04
N ARG A 180 -12.64 8.52 0.48
CA ARG A 180 -13.11 8.02 1.78
C ARG A 180 -12.31 8.59 2.96
N GLY A 181 -11.26 9.38 2.70
CA GLY A 181 -10.40 9.98 3.71
C GLY A 181 -9.20 9.14 4.12
N THR A 182 -8.96 8.00 3.47
CA THR A 182 -7.76 7.19 3.66
C THR A 182 -6.54 7.92 3.09
N SER A 183 -5.47 8.01 3.85
CA SER A 183 -4.18 8.50 3.34
C SER A 183 -3.52 7.38 2.54
N VAL A 184 -3.16 7.64 1.29
CA VAL A 184 -2.51 6.63 0.43
C VAL A 184 -1.09 7.06 0.10
N VAL A 185 -0.11 6.20 0.35
CA VAL A 185 1.27 6.36 -0.13
C VAL A 185 1.56 5.27 -1.13
N CYS A 186 1.91 5.66 -2.33
CA CYS A 186 2.15 4.76 -3.45
C CYS A 186 3.54 4.97 -4.02
N VAL A 187 4.36 3.93 -4.08
CA VAL A 187 5.54 3.91 -4.95
C VAL A 187 5.05 3.51 -6.33
N SER A 188 5.29 4.35 -7.35
CA SER A 188 4.82 4.04 -8.70
C SER A 188 5.57 4.82 -9.78
N HIS A 189 5.61 4.22 -10.98
CA HIS A 189 6.02 4.84 -12.23
C HIS A 189 4.83 5.02 -13.19
N ASP A 190 3.61 4.80 -12.73
CA ASP A 190 2.37 4.98 -13.52
C ASP A 190 2.05 6.47 -13.64
N ASP A 191 2.15 7.01 -14.86
CA ASP A 191 1.92 8.43 -15.16
C ASP A 191 0.53 8.90 -14.72
N ALA A 192 -0.48 8.04 -14.79
CA ALA A 192 -1.84 8.38 -14.38
C ALA A 192 -1.95 8.51 -12.85
N LEU A 193 -1.26 7.68 -12.07
CA LEU A 193 -1.19 7.84 -10.62
C LEU A 193 -0.38 9.09 -10.23
N ILE A 194 0.73 9.35 -10.92
CA ILE A 194 1.55 10.54 -10.71
C ILE A 194 0.74 11.82 -11.00
N ALA A 195 -0.05 11.84 -12.08
CA ALA A 195 -0.89 12.97 -12.43
C ALA A 195 -2.04 13.23 -11.44
N CYS A 196 -2.54 12.18 -10.77
CA CYS A 196 -3.59 12.28 -9.76
C CYS A 196 -3.06 12.52 -8.34
N ALA A 197 -1.73 12.49 -8.12
CA ALA A 197 -1.13 12.66 -6.80
C ALA A 197 -1.42 14.05 -6.26
N SER A 198 -1.75 14.15 -4.98
CA SER A 198 -1.80 15.44 -4.25
C SER A 198 -0.41 15.85 -3.74
N HIS A 199 0.47 14.87 -3.54
CA HIS A 199 1.87 15.07 -3.18
C HIS A 199 2.76 14.16 -3.98
N LEU A 200 3.85 14.72 -4.52
CA LEU A 200 4.87 13.98 -5.26
C LEU A 200 6.20 14.09 -4.52
N VAL A 201 6.77 12.94 -4.17
CA VAL A 201 8.05 12.82 -3.46
C VAL A 201 9.08 12.20 -4.40
N HIS A 202 10.15 12.92 -4.70
CA HIS A 202 11.27 12.40 -5.48
C HIS A 202 12.36 11.86 -4.56
N LEU A 203 12.64 10.58 -4.66
CA LEU A 203 13.70 9.89 -3.93
C LEU A 203 14.84 9.53 -4.88
N GLU A 204 16.07 9.91 -4.53
CA GLU A 204 17.26 9.62 -5.30
C GLU A 204 18.46 9.41 -4.35
N GLY A 205 19.22 8.32 -4.56
CA GLY A 205 20.37 7.98 -3.73
C GLY A 205 20.02 7.88 -2.23
N GLY A 206 18.84 7.35 -1.91
CA GLY A 206 18.35 7.20 -0.54
C GLY A 206 17.84 8.48 0.11
N ARG A 207 17.79 9.63 -0.58
CA ARG A 207 17.42 10.93 -0.02
C ARG A 207 16.21 11.53 -0.74
N VAL A 208 15.38 12.27 -0.02
CA VAL A 208 14.31 13.08 -0.62
C VAL A 208 14.94 14.31 -1.28
N ARG A 209 14.81 14.43 -2.60
CA ARG A 209 15.29 15.58 -3.38
C ARG A 209 14.27 16.69 -3.46
N SER A 210 13.00 16.33 -3.57
CA SER A 210 11.89 17.28 -3.54
C SER A 210 10.63 16.61 -3.03
N SER A 211 9.82 17.38 -2.32
CA SER A 211 8.47 17.00 -1.92
C SER A 211 7.57 18.20 -2.22
N ARG A 212 6.62 18.04 -3.14
CA ARG A 212 5.76 19.14 -3.62
C ARG A 212 4.36 18.66 -3.98
N ALA A 213 3.39 19.55 -3.91
CA ALA A 213 2.15 19.36 -4.63
C ALA A 213 2.45 19.30 -6.15
N PRO A 214 1.79 18.42 -6.94
CA PRO A 214 1.97 18.38 -8.38
C PRO A 214 1.64 19.75 -9.00
N ALA A 215 2.34 20.11 -10.06
CA ALA A 215 1.96 21.27 -10.86
C ALA A 215 0.57 20.99 -11.48
N ARG A 216 -0.37 21.91 -11.25
CA ARG A 216 -1.69 21.89 -11.89
C ARG A 216 -1.57 22.19 -13.37
#